data_916f83867b4b2acc36bd7203031f5919
#
_entry.id   916f83867b4b2acc36bd7203031f5919
#
_cell.length_a   1.000
_cell.length_b   1.000
_cell.length_c   1.000
_cell.angle_alpha   90.00
_cell.angle_beta   90.00
_cell.angle_gamma   90.00
#
_symmetry.space_group_name_H-M   'P 1'
#
loop_
_entity.id
_entity.type
_entity.pdbx_description
1 polymer ?
#
loop_
_entity_poly.entity_id
_entity_poly.type
_entity_poly.pdbx_seq_one_letter_code
_entity_poly.pdbx_strand_id
1 'polypeptide(L)' 'MSEFKGQILNVLEEACENDIVKDNPDVQLFEEGILDSFGTVSLLVEFQERLNIGVSISDFDRDEWATPNMIIKKLNDLR' A
#
# COMPACT_ATOMS: atom_id res chain seq x y z
N MET A 1 -15.12 9.61 -6.54
CA MET A 1 -13.86 10.12 -6.81
C MET A 1 -13.02 10.16 -5.63
N SER A 2 -11.90 9.65 -5.69
CA SER A 2 -11.14 9.49 -4.49
C SER A 2 -9.69 9.95 -4.68
N GLU A 3 -9.43 11.19 -4.28
CA GLU A 3 -8.08 11.69 -4.25
C GLU A 3 -7.22 10.84 -3.32
N PHE A 4 -7.83 10.33 -2.26
CA PHE A 4 -7.16 9.45 -1.30
C PHE A 4 -6.68 8.16 -1.96
N LYS A 5 -7.54 7.58 -2.80
CA LYS A 5 -7.16 6.39 -3.56
C LYS A 5 -5.97 6.67 -4.47
N GLY A 6 -6.00 7.81 -5.17
CA GLY A 6 -4.89 8.20 -6.03
C GLY A 6 -3.62 8.43 -5.26
N GLN A 7 -3.70 9.02 -4.08
CA GLN A 7 -2.54 9.24 -3.22
C GLN A 7 -1.93 7.91 -2.78
N ILE A 8 -2.77 6.95 -2.40
CA ILE A 8 -2.29 5.62 -1.99
C ILE A 8 -1.60 4.93 -3.16
N LEU A 9 -2.18 4.99 -4.35
CA LEU A 9 -1.59 4.36 -5.53
C LEU A 9 -0.26 5.00 -5.89
N ASN A 10 -0.14 6.32 -5.74
CA ASN A 10 1.13 7.01 -5.97
C ASN A 10 2.20 6.55 -4.99
N VAL A 11 1.84 6.41 -3.72
CA VAL A 11 2.78 5.93 -2.70
C VAL A 11 3.20 4.50 -3.02
N LEU A 12 2.25 3.66 -3.40
CA LEU A 12 2.55 2.26 -3.76
C LEU A 12 3.46 2.18 -4.98
N GLU A 13 3.22 3.00 -5.99
CA GLU A 13 4.04 3.02 -7.18
C GLU A 13 5.49 3.38 -6.84
N GLU A 14 5.67 4.39 -6.00
CA GLU A 14 7.02 4.80 -5.60
C GLU A 14 7.69 3.77 -4.71
N ALA A 15 6.96 3.19 -3.76
CA ALA A 15 7.53 2.21 -2.84
C ALA A 15 7.89 0.90 -3.53
N CYS A 16 7.07 0.48 -4.48
CA CYS A 16 7.30 -0.75 -5.24
C CYS A 16 8.17 -0.54 -6.46
N GLU A 17 8.38 0.70 -6.85
CA GLU A 17 9.11 1.08 -8.06
C GLU A 17 8.53 0.38 -9.29
N ASN A 18 7.19 0.30 -9.34
CA ASN A 18 6.50 -0.43 -10.38
C ASN A 18 5.09 0.13 -10.53
N ASP A 19 4.72 0.50 -11.75
CA ASP A 19 3.42 1.10 -12.02
C ASP A 19 2.30 0.08 -12.22
N ILE A 20 2.60 -1.21 -12.11
CA ILE A 20 1.60 -2.27 -12.21
C ILE A 20 0.47 -2.09 -11.19
N VAL A 21 0.77 -1.44 -10.06
CA VAL A 21 -0.22 -1.20 -9.02
C VAL A 21 -1.36 -0.30 -9.51
N LYS A 22 -1.10 0.56 -10.49
CA LYS A 22 -2.12 1.39 -11.09
C LYS A 22 -2.87 0.67 -12.19
N ASP A 23 -2.16 -0.17 -12.95
CA ASP A 23 -2.77 -0.92 -14.05
C ASP A 23 -3.60 -2.09 -13.53
N ASN A 24 -3.16 -2.72 -12.46
CA ASN A 24 -3.86 -3.87 -11.89
C ASN A 24 -3.92 -3.74 -10.36
N PRO A 25 -4.94 -3.05 -9.84
CA PRO A 25 -5.05 -2.87 -8.38
C PRO A 25 -5.38 -4.15 -7.61
N ASP A 26 -5.57 -5.26 -8.30
CA ASP A 26 -5.76 -6.57 -7.67
C ASP A 26 -4.50 -7.43 -7.74
N VAL A 27 -3.37 -6.86 -8.16
CA VAL A 27 -2.11 -7.61 -8.25
C VAL A 27 -1.67 -8.07 -6.86
N GLN A 28 -1.20 -9.32 -6.77
CA GLN A 28 -0.73 -9.91 -5.53
C GLN A 28 0.70 -9.42 -5.25
N LEU A 29 0.81 -8.38 -4.45
CA LEU A 29 2.08 -7.67 -4.23
C LEU A 29 3.18 -8.58 -3.68
N PHE A 30 2.84 -9.43 -2.72
CA PHE A 30 3.82 -10.30 -2.10
C PHE A 30 4.10 -11.55 -2.94
N GLU A 31 3.07 -12.14 -3.51
CA GLU A 31 3.24 -13.35 -4.34
C GLU A 31 4.00 -13.08 -5.61
N GLU A 32 3.80 -11.91 -6.21
CA GLU A 32 4.50 -11.51 -7.43
C GLU A 32 5.89 -10.94 -7.15
N GLY A 33 6.25 -10.82 -5.88
CA GLY A 33 7.54 -10.27 -5.50
C GLY A 33 7.68 -8.78 -5.74
N ILE A 34 6.58 -8.08 -5.91
CA ILE A 34 6.58 -6.62 -6.12
C ILE A 34 6.92 -5.91 -4.82
N LEU A 35 6.43 -6.44 -3.71
CA LEU A 35 6.65 -5.86 -2.38
C LEU A 35 7.22 -6.93 -1.45
N ASP A 36 8.31 -6.61 -0.77
CA ASP A 36 8.93 -7.51 0.20
C ASP A 36 8.86 -6.90 1.61
N SER A 37 9.48 -7.56 2.58
CA SER A 37 9.45 -7.09 3.97
C SER A 37 10.09 -5.72 4.13
N PHE A 38 11.18 -5.49 3.42
CA PHE A 38 11.87 -4.20 3.48
C PHE A 38 11.01 -3.10 2.86
N GLY A 39 10.44 -3.38 1.69
CA GLY A 39 9.56 -2.44 1.02
C GLY A 39 8.30 -2.14 1.82
N THR A 40 7.82 -3.14 2.56
CA THR A 40 6.65 -2.97 3.43
C THR A 40 6.92 -1.93 4.51
N VAL A 41 8.07 -2.01 5.17
CA VAL A 41 8.43 -1.04 6.21
C VAL A 41 8.51 0.36 5.63
N SER A 42 9.16 0.51 4.47
CA SER A 42 9.25 1.80 3.79
C SER A 42 7.86 2.33 3.43
N LEU A 43 6.98 1.46 2.98
CA LEU A 43 5.62 1.82 2.61
C LEU A 43 4.84 2.38 3.81
N LEU A 44 4.97 1.74 4.96
CA LEU A 44 4.29 2.19 6.17
C LEU A 44 4.79 3.56 6.62
N VAL A 45 6.09 3.80 6.49
CA VAL A 45 6.68 5.12 6.80
C VAL A 45 6.11 6.17 5.87
N GLU A 46 6.01 5.86 4.57
CA GLU A 46 5.46 6.78 3.58
C GLU A 46 4.00 7.12 3.88
N PHE A 47 3.20 6.13 4.28
CA PHE A 47 1.81 6.37 4.64
C PHE A 47 1.72 7.36 5.80
N GLN A 48 2.58 7.24 6.79
CA GLN A 48 2.56 8.14 7.93
C GLN A 48 3.02 9.55 7.54
N GLU A 49 4.08 9.65 6.75
CA GLU A 49 4.63 10.94 6.37
C GLU A 49 3.79 11.68 5.34
N ARG A 50 3.24 10.96 4.37
CA ARG A 50 2.54 11.58 3.24
C ARG A 50 1.03 11.63 3.44
N LEU A 51 0.46 10.65 4.12
CA LEU A 51 -0.99 10.55 4.32
C LEU A 51 -1.39 10.79 5.77
N ASN A 52 -0.42 10.92 6.66
CA ASN A 52 -0.64 11.12 8.08
C ASN A 52 -1.45 9.98 8.71
N ILE A 53 -1.22 8.77 8.21
CA ILE A 53 -1.86 7.56 8.72
C ILE A 53 -0.80 6.66 9.33
N GLY A 54 -0.88 6.42 10.63
CA GLY A 54 0.06 5.54 11.33
C GLY A 54 -0.42 4.10 11.30
N VAL A 55 0.36 3.23 10.68
CA VAL A 55 0.10 1.79 10.66
C VAL A 55 1.31 1.10 11.25
N SER A 56 1.14 0.35 12.34
CA SER A 56 2.26 -0.38 12.90
C SER A 56 2.51 -1.67 12.13
N ILE A 57 3.75 -2.15 12.15
CA ILE A 57 4.10 -3.37 11.44
C ILE A 57 3.33 -4.57 11.99
N SER A 58 2.95 -4.53 13.26
CA SER A 58 2.18 -5.62 13.87
C SER A 58 0.72 -5.63 13.41
N ASP A 59 0.23 -4.50 12.93
CA ASP A 59 -1.12 -4.41 12.37
C ASP A 59 -1.16 -4.76 10.89
N PHE A 60 -0.01 -4.86 10.26
CA PHE A 60 0.10 -5.17 8.84
C PHE A 60 0.12 -6.67 8.65
N ASP A 61 -0.96 -7.20 8.07
CA ASP A 61 -1.10 -8.63 7.79
C ASP A 61 -1.05 -8.83 6.29
N ARG A 62 -0.12 -9.65 5.80
CA ARG A 62 0.05 -9.88 4.37
C ARG A 62 -1.24 -10.39 3.71
N ASP A 63 -2.03 -11.17 4.43
CA ASP A 63 -3.28 -11.69 3.88
C ASP A 63 -4.33 -10.60 3.70
N GLU A 64 -4.27 -9.56 4.53
CA GLU A 64 -5.23 -8.47 4.47
C GLU A 64 -4.73 -7.26 3.67
N TRP A 65 -3.44 -7.23 3.36
CA TRP A 65 -2.80 -6.11 2.63
C TRP A 65 -2.13 -6.59 1.35
N ALA A 66 -2.65 -7.67 0.77
CA ALA A 66 -1.99 -8.35 -0.34
C ALA A 66 -2.08 -7.60 -1.67
N THR A 67 -3.11 -6.79 -1.87
CA THR A 67 -3.32 -6.07 -3.13
C THR A 67 -3.50 -4.58 -2.87
N PRO A 68 -3.25 -3.74 -3.89
CA PRO A 68 -3.52 -2.30 -3.75
C PRO A 68 -4.94 -1.98 -3.31
N ASN A 69 -5.93 -2.67 -3.85
CA ASN A 69 -7.33 -2.45 -3.44
C ASN A 69 -7.56 -2.77 -1.97
N MET A 70 -6.94 -3.83 -1.47
CA MET A 70 -7.05 -4.18 -0.05
C MET A 70 -6.40 -3.13 0.82
N ILE A 71 -5.25 -2.61 0.40
CA ILE A 71 -4.54 -1.56 1.12
C ILE A 71 -5.38 -0.27 1.16
N ILE A 72 -5.98 0.09 0.03
CA ILE A 72 -6.84 1.27 -0.05
C ILE A 72 -8.00 1.14 0.95
N LYS A 73 -8.62 -0.02 0.99
CA LYS A 73 -9.74 -0.27 1.88
C LYS A 73 -9.31 -0.15 3.35
N LYS A 74 -8.18 -0.76 3.69
CA LYS A 74 -7.67 -0.71 5.07
C LYS A 74 -7.34 0.72 5.51
N LEU A 75 -6.66 1.46 4.67
CA LEU A 75 -6.29 2.84 4.99
C LEU A 75 -7.53 3.74 5.08
N ASN A 76 -8.51 3.49 4.24
CA ASN A 76 -9.76 4.23 4.28
C ASN A 76 -10.49 3.99 5.61
N ASP A 77 -10.42 2.78 6.14
CA ASP A 77 -11.01 2.45 7.43
C ASP A 77 -10.25 3.09 8.60
N LEU A 78 -8.97 3.32 8.42
CA LEU A 78 -8.10 3.86 9.48
C LEU A 78 -8.11 5.39 9.57
N ARG A 79 -8.48 6.06 8.50
CA ARG A 79 -8.43 7.51 8.49
C ARG A 79 -9.66 8.18 9.11
#